data_6dd0c01d93a62ba33c5e47387c8edf0e
#
_entry.id   6dd0c01d93a62ba33c5e47387c8edf0e
#
_cell.length_a   1.000
_cell.length_b   1.000
_cell.length_c   1.000
_cell.angle_alpha   90.00
_cell.angle_beta   90.00
_cell.angle_gamma   90.00
#
_symmetry.space_group_name_H-M   'P 1'
#
loop_
_entity.id
_entity.type
_entity.pdbx_description
1 polymer ?
#
loop_
_entity_poly.entity_id
_entity_poly.type
_entity_poly.pdbx_seq_one_letter_code
_entity_poly.pdbx_strand_id
1 'polypeptide(L)'
;MSLNHRFPIFLLMLSLSSTFSFSANVPQIQPGLPRDSGRKAGTLGSASPSDPADAPPRDSKYWPQGYYAGDPVPLHTIYLTFDDGPSDFTLQILDILKEENVRATFFLNSYDKDNPFHADTGKNYMFRYAEALRRMVDEGHAIGNHTYSHQDLARLSTRQVSFQLDTLQRQLTEVLGDKTPPLYLIRPPFGSPWLGNWNTKEERQKVCSELNDRGIVMLWTTGWDSSDSADWATGEWFEASAKRYHPGSAPYERKMEREANRILKRADGVEGGIVLMHDTHPTSRDILKSLIEELKRRGYSFSTLEDYCRWRWGPEVFARLHPGFELPQATANPQPESPPISTNQP
;
A
#
# COMPACT_ATOMS: atom_id res chain seq x y z
N MET A 1 27.37 -37.16 62.07
CA MET A 1 26.11 -37.88 62.19
C MET A 1 25.07 -37.15 61.35
N SER A 2 24.68 -37.78 60.35
CA SER A 2 23.74 -37.55 59.26
C SER A 2 22.30 -37.40 59.78
N LEU A 3 21.49 -36.57 59.16
CA LEU A 3 20.08 -36.83 58.88
C LEU A 3 19.55 -35.97 57.76
N ASN A 4 19.35 -36.62 56.62
CA ASN A 4 18.59 -36.18 55.45
C ASN A 4 17.09 -36.09 55.82
N HIS A 5 16.44 -34.96 55.42
CA HIS A 5 15.00 -34.95 55.21
C HIS A 5 14.69 -34.35 53.86
N ARG A 6 14.34 -35.23 52.91
CA ARG A 6 13.68 -34.92 51.65
C ARG A 6 12.19 -34.75 51.92
N PHE A 7 11.61 -33.63 51.49
CA PHE A 7 10.16 -33.48 51.27
C PHE A 7 9.89 -33.28 49.77
N PRO A 8 8.94 -33.99 49.20
CA PRO A 8 8.57 -33.80 47.81
C PRO A 8 7.61 -32.61 47.69
N ILE A 9 7.96 -31.64 46.85
CA ILE A 9 7.05 -30.55 46.45
C ILE A 9 6.16 -31.10 45.35
N PHE A 10 4.88 -31.28 45.64
CA PHE A 10 3.83 -31.48 44.64
C PHE A 10 3.57 -30.17 43.94
N LEU A 11 3.96 -30.09 42.64
CA LEU A 11 3.68 -28.97 41.76
C LEU A 11 2.25 -29.16 41.21
N LEU A 12 1.29 -28.43 41.79
CA LEU A 12 -0.08 -28.35 41.28
C LEU A 12 -0.10 -27.34 40.10
N MET A 13 -0.11 -27.89 38.88
CA MET A 13 -0.32 -27.11 37.67
C MET A 13 -1.79 -26.70 37.59
N LEU A 14 -2.12 -25.51 38.06
CA LEU A 14 -3.39 -24.85 37.75
C LEU A 14 -3.22 -24.15 36.41
N SER A 15 -3.74 -24.77 35.36
CA SER A 15 -3.92 -24.11 34.04
C SER A 15 -5.07 -23.12 34.15
N LEU A 16 -4.73 -21.87 34.37
CA LEU A 16 -5.65 -20.75 34.16
C LEU A 16 -5.59 -20.36 32.69
N SER A 17 -6.46 -20.97 31.87
CA SER A 17 -6.80 -20.48 30.54
C SER A 17 -7.66 -19.22 30.70
N SER A 18 -7.03 -18.08 30.87
CA SER A 18 -7.72 -16.81 30.72
C SER A 18 -7.83 -16.51 29.22
N THR A 19 -8.96 -16.90 28.64
CA THR A 19 -9.40 -16.35 27.33
C THR A 19 -9.69 -14.86 27.51
N PHE A 20 -8.72 -14.02 27.26
CA PHE A 20 -8.96 -12.61 27.04
C PHE A 20 -9.64 -12.45 25.69
N SER A 21 -10.96 -12.39 25.70
CA SER A 21 -11.73 -11.86 24.58
C SER A 21 -11.45 -10.35 24.52
N PHE A 22 -10.52 -9.95 23.66
CA PHE A 22 -10.42 -8.58 23.23
C PHE A 22 -11.63 -8.30 22.34
N SER A 23 -12.71 -7.82 22.93
CA SER A 23 -13.75 -7.11 22.18
C SER A 23 -13.16 -5.75 21.83
N ALA A 24 -12.42 -5.66 20.72
CA ALA A 24 -12.12 -4.38 20.14
C ALA A 24 -13.45 -3.75 19.74
N ASN A 25 -13.84 -2.65 20.37
CA ASN A 25 -14.86 -1.77 19.85
C ASN A 25 -14.32 -1.15 18.58
N VAL A 26 -14.44 -1.87 17.46
CA VAL A 26 -14.25 -1.28 16.14
C VAL A 26 -15.35 -0.24 15.98
N PRO A 27 -15.04 1.03 15.74
CA PRO A 27 -16.08 2.03 15.51
C PRO A 27 -16.98 1.55 14.38
N GLN A 28 -18.22 1.27 14.67
CA GLN A 28 -19.24 1.00 13.64
C GLN A 28 -19.36 2.28 12.83
N ILE A 29 -18.84 2.26 11.61
CA ILE A 29 -19.03 3.34 10.65
C ILE A 29 -20.53 3.40 10.39
N GLN A 30 -21.21 4.41 10.94
CA GLN A 30 -22.65 4.57 10.77
C GLN A 30 -22.96 4.74 9.28
N PRO A 31 -23.87 3.94 8.71
CA PRO A 31 -24.31 4.15 7.33
C PRO A 31 -24.91 5.56 7.25
N GLY A 32 -24.38 6.38 6.37
CA GLY A 32 -24.90 7.71 6.10
C GLY A 32 -26.38 7.63 5.79
N LEU A 33 -27.20 8.40 6.51
CA LEU A 33 -28.63 8.54 6.22
C LEU A 33 -28.81 8.87 4.73
N PRO A 34 -29.77 8.26 4.03
CA PRO A 34 -30.05 8.59 2.65
C PRO A 34 -30.43 10.07 2.57
N ARG A 35 -29.58 10.86 1.93
CA ARG A 35 -29.92 12.24 1.58
C ARG A 35 -30.97 12.19 0.48
N ASP A 36 -32.14 12.68 0.79
CA ASP A 36 -33.20 12.96 -0.18
C ASP A 36 -32.65 13.91 -1.26
N SER A 37 -32.21 13.32 -2.37
CA SER A 37 -31.65 14.03 -3.51
C SER A 37 -32.74 14.33 -4.51
N GLY A 38 -33.51 15.37 -4.25
CA GLY A 38 -34.38 16.03 -5.24
C GLY A 38 -33.56 16.67 -6.39
N ARG A 39 -32.56 15.99 -6.94
CA ARG A 39 -31.91 16.35 -8.19
C ARG A 39 -32.50 15.51 -9.33
N LYS A 40 -33.22 16.21 -10.23
CA LYS A 40 -33.64 15.65 -11.51
C LYS A 40 -32.44 14.98 -12.18
N ALA A 41 -32.62 13.71 -12.55
CA ALA A 41 -31.68 12.96 -13.36
C ALA A 41 -31.52 13.69 -14.71
N GLY A 42 -30.46 14.49 -14.79
CA GLY A 42 -29.89 14.83 -16.09
C GLY A 42 -29.34 13.53 -16.67
N THR A 43 -29.72 13.19 -17.88
CA THR A 43 -29.15 12.13 -18.70
C THR A 43 -27.63 12.27 -18.70
N LEU A 44 -26.95 11.54 -17.78
CA LEU A 44 -25.53 11.29 -17.90
C LEU A 44 -25.36 10.46 -19.18
N GLY A 45 -24.87 11.10 -20.21
CA GLY A 45 -24.36 10.40 -21.37
C GLY A 45 -23.41 9.31 -20.84
N SER A 46 -23.54 8.10 -21.38
CA SER A 46 -22.65 6.98 -21.12
C SER A 46 -21.27 7.37 -21.62
N ALA A 47 -20.49 8.06 -20.78
CA ALA A 47 -19.07 8.17 -20.99
C ALA A 47 -18.52 6.74 -20.83
N SER A 48 -18.20 6.11 -21.95
CA SER A 48 -17.30 4.97 -21.95
C SER A 48 -16.09 5.32 -21.08
N PRO A 49 -15.57 4.34 -20.28
CA PRO A 49 -14.32 4.57 -19.57
C PRO A 49 -13.32 5.12 -20.58
N SER A 50 -12.73 6.29 -20.28
CA SER A 50 -11.72 6.87 -21.15
C SER A 50 -10.67 5.80 -21.44
N ASP A 51 -10.44 5.54 -22.71
CA ASP A 51 -9.42 4.57 -23.14
C ASP A 51 -8.09 4.97 -22.46
N PRO A 52 -7.33 4.04 -21.89
CA PRO A 52 -5.97 4.31 -21.40
C PRO A 52 -5.09 5.07 -22.41
N ALA A 53 -5.38 4.93 -23.71
CA ALA A 53 -4.72 5.66 -24.77
C ALA A 53 -5.03 7.17 -24.80
N ASP A 54 -6.11 7.63 -24.14
CA ASP A 54 -6.55 9.03 -24.19
C ASP A 54 -5.79 9.96 -23.23
N ALA A 55 -4.92 9.45 -22.37
CA ALA A 55 -4.08 10.31 -21.54
C ALA A 55 -3.12 11.11 -22.42
N PRO A 56 -3.04 12.44 -22.24
CA PRO A 56 -2.19 13.26 -23.07
C PRO A 56 -0.73 12.79 -22.99
N PRO A 57 -0.01 12.75 -24.12
CA PRO A 57 1.39 12.36 -24.12
C PRO A 57 2.19 13.34 -23.25
N ARG A 58 2.99 12.82 -22.33
CA ARG A 58 3.93 13.60 -21.54
C ARG A 58 5.29 13.60 -22.21
N ASP A 59 6.01 14.71 -22.12
CA ASP A 59 7.39 14.76 -22.58
C ASP A 59 8.25 13.81 -21.75
N SER A 60 8.70 12.70 -22.35
CA SER A 60 9.49 11.66 -21.70
C SER A 60 10.81 12.14 -21.09
N LYS A 61 11.27 13.35 -21.49
CA LYS A 61 12.43 14.00 -20.89
C LYS A 61 12.20 14.42 -19.43
N TYR A 62 10.93 14.75 -19.08
CA TYR A 62 10.55 15.24 -17.74
C TYR A 62 9.59 14.31 -17.00
N TRP A 63 9.02 13.33 -17.71
CA TRP A 63 8.00 12.42 -17.21
C TRP A 63 8.30 11.01 -17.71
N PRO A 64 8.90 10.14 -16.85
CA PRO A 64 9.09 8.75 -17.21
C PRO A 64 7.75 8.04 -17.39
N GLN A 65 7.77 6.86 -17.96
CA GLN A 65 6.58 6.01 -18.01
C GLN A 65 6.02 5.80 -16.61
N GLY A 66 4.71 5.97 -16.45
CA GLY A 66 4.12 5.83 -15.13
C GLY A 66 2.68 6.26 -15.01
N TYR A 67 2.16 6.09 -13.79
CA TYR A 67 0.91 6.67 -13.32
C TYR A 67 1.21 7.94 -12.54
N TYR A 68 0.48 8.99 -12.87
CA TYR A 68 0.51 10.25 -12.16
C TYR A 68 -0.91 10.65 -11.74
N ALA A 69 -1.02 11.46 -10.69
CA ALA A 69 -2.31 11.92 -10.19
C ALA A 69 -3.21 12.42 -11.34
N GLY A 70 -4.40 11.86 -11.46
CA GLY A 70 -5.37 12.19 -12.51
C GLY A 70 -5.30 11.33 -13.78
N ASP A 71 -4.38 10.39 -13.89
CA ASP A 71 -4.41 9.41 -14.97
C ASP A 71 -5.62 8.46 -14.84
N PRO A 72 -6.10 7.87 -15.94
CA PRO A 72 -7.22 6.93 -15.89
C PRO A 72 -6.93 5.72 -15.00
N VAL A 73 -7.96 5.29 -14.26
CA VAL A 73 -7.98 4.07 -13.45
C VAL A 73 -9.25 3.32 -13.80
N PRO A 74 -9.25 1.98 -13.87
CA PRO A 74 -10.44 1.19 -14.09
C PRO A 74 -11.54 1.54 -13.09
N LEU A 75 -12.78 1.66 -13.56
CA LEU A 75 -13.93 1.93 -12.70
C LEU A 75 -14.08 0.83 -11.65
N HIS A 76 -14.57 1.18 -10.47
CA HIS A 76 -14.80 0.27 -9.35
C HIS A 76 -13.60 -0.61 -8.98
N THR A 77 -12.37 -0.15 -9.26
CA THR A 77 -11.16 -0.89 -8.93
C THR A 77 -10.27 -0.09 -7.97
N ILE A 78 -9.94 -0.68 -6.85
CA ILE A 78 -9.05 -0.13 -5.83
C ILE A 78 -7.70 -0.84 -5.88
N TYR A 79 -6.65 -0.04 -5.88
CA TYR A 79 -5.27 -0.52 -5.75
C TYR A 79 -4.76 -0.04 -4.40
N LEU A 80 -4.84 -0.91 -3.38
CA LEU A 80 -4.25 -0.61 -2.07
C LEU A 80 -2.73 -0.61 -2.18
N THR A 81 -2.10 0.45 -1.73
CA THR A 81 -0.64 0.55 -1.71
C THR A 81 -0.15 0.97 -0.34
N PHE A 82 0.96 0.37 0.09
CA PHE A 82 1.61 0.63 1.37
C PHE A 82 3.06 1.03 1.14
N ASP A 83 3.43 2.19 1.64
CA ASP A 83 4.79 2.74 1.53
C ASP A 83 5.56 2.56 2.85
N ASP A 84 6.88 2.71 2.80
CA ASP A 84 7.84 2.78 3.90
C ASP A 84 8.13 1.47 4.64
N GLY A 85 7.43 0.39 4.35
CA GLY A 85 7.69 -0.91 4.96
C GLY A 85 8.95 -1.63 4.42
N PRO A 86 9.23 -2.83 4.97
CA PRO A 86 8.44 -3.57 5.95
C PRO A 86 8.58 -3.05 7.38
N SER A 87 7.57 -3.25 8.23
CA SER A 87 7.55 -2.83 9.62
C SER A 87 7.00 -3.91 10.57
N ASP A 88 6.93 -3.60 11.85
CA ASP A 88 6.32 -4.48 12.86
C ASP A 88 4.80 -4.69 12.65
N PHE A 89 4.15 -3.88 11.81
CA PHE A 89 2.72 -4.01 11.47
C PHE A 89 2.48 -4.79 10.17
N THR A 90 3.49 -4.97 9.34
CA THR A 90 3.36 -5.56 8.00
C THR A 90 2.76 -6.97 8.03
N LEU A 91 3.19 -7.84 8.96
CA LEU A 91 2.62 -9.19 9.09
C LEU A 91 1.13 -9.16 9.42
N GLN A 92 0.70 -8.25 10.29
CA GLN A 92 -0.71 -8.10 10.67
C GLN A 92 -1.54 -7.56 9.51
N ILE A 93 -0.99 -6.66 8.70
CA ILE A 93 -1.62 -6.17 7.46
C ILE A 93 -1.78 -7.32 6.46
N LEU A 94 -0.75 -8.15 6.28
CA LEU A 94 -0.83 -9.33 5.41
C LEU A 94 -1.88 -10.34 5.90
N ASP A 95 -2.04 -10.53 7.21
CA ASP A 95 -3.09 -11.38 7.77
C ASP A 95 -4.49 -10.88 7.39
N ILE A 96 -4.72 -9.56 7.52
CA ILE A 96 -5.99 -8.92 7.12
C ILE A 96 -6.23 -9.07 5.62
N LEU A 97 -5.23 -8.77 4.79
CA LEU A 97 -5.34 -8.88 3.34
C LEU A 97 -5.67 -10.31 2.90
N LYS A 98 -5.05 -11.31 3.56
CA LYS A 98 -5.32 -12.73 3.31
C LYS A 98 -6.73 -13.13 3.74
N GLU A 99 -7.16 -12.73 4.95
CA GLU A 99 -8.53 -12.99 5.45
C GLU A 99 -9.57 -12.40 4.49
N GLU A 100 -9.32 -11.20 4.01
CA GLU A 100 -10.20 -10.50 3.08
C GLU A 100 -10.02 -10.93 1.61
N ASN A 101 -9.12 -11.86 1.30
CA ASN A 101 -8.79 -12.26 -0.07
C ASN A 101 -8.50 -11.05 -0.98
N VAL A 102 -7.66 -10.15 -0.52
CA VAL A 102 -7.24 -8.92 -1.21
C VAL A 102 -5.75 -8.94 -1.44
N ARG A 103 -5.32 -8.63 -2.67
CA ARG A 103 -3.91 -8.37 -2.99
C ARG A 103 -3.64 -6.88 -3.02
N ALA A 104 -2.46 -6.50 -2.61
CA ALA A 104 -2.01 -5.11 -2.54
C ALA A 104 -0.62 -4.93 -3.16
N THR A 105 -0.11 -3.71 -3.18
CA THR A 105 1.25 -3.40 -3.59
C THR A 105 2.00 -2.74 -2.45
N PHE A 106 3.21 -3.21 -2.15
CA PHE A 106 4.08 -2.68 -1.11
C PHE A 106 5.28 -2.00 -1.73
N PHE A 107 5.43 -0.70 -1.50
CA PHE A 107 6.61 0.07 -1.88
C PHE A 107 7.60 0.09 -0.72
N LEU A 108 8.60 -0.76 -0.82
CA LEU A 108 9.54 -0.99 0.27
C LEU A 108 10.68 0.01 0.25
N ASN A 109 11.17 0.33 1.44
CA ASN A 109 12.51 0.84 1.64
C ASN A 109 13.27 -0.05 2.65
N SER A 110 14.59 0.08 2.68
CA SER A 110 15.44 -0.77 3.52
C SER A 110 16.07 -0.03 4.69
N TYR A 111 16.09 1.28 4.61
CA TYR A 111 16.65 2.12 5.64
C TYR A 111 16.13 3.55 5.49
N ASP A 112 15.46 4.03 6.48
CA ASP A 112 15.08 5.43 6.62
C ASP A 112 15.75 6.01 7.86
N LYS A 113 16.70 6.92 7.67
CA LYS A 113 17.44 7.57 8.76
C LYS A 113 16.53 8.39 9.69
N ASP A 114 15.41 8.87 9.15
CA ASP A 114 14.45 9.72 9.85
C ASP A 114 13.33 8.87 10.49
N ASN A 115 13.31 7.55 10.20
CA ASN A 115 12.43 6.58 10.84
C ASN A 115 13.16 5.86 11.98
N PRO A 116 12.86 6.15 13.25
CA PRO A 116 13.54 5.51 14.39
C PRO A 116 13.27 4.01 14.49
N PHE A 117 12.25 3.48 13.80
CA PHE A 117 12.05 2.05 13.66
C PHE A 117 13.06 1.41 12.69
N HIS A 118 13.74 2.22 11.88
CA HIS A 118 14.77 1.83 10.93
C HIS A 118 16.19 2.21 11.39
N ALA A 119 16.47 2.11 12.69
CA ALA A 119 17.81 2.39 13.18
C ALA A 119 18.87 1.59 12.41
N ASP A 120 19.84 2.31 11.82
CA ASP A 120 20.94 1.69 11.09
C ASP A 120 21.82 0.89 12.06
N THR A 121 21.71 -0.41 12.01
CA THR A 121 22.55 -1.35 12.77
C THR A 121 23.78 -1.80 11.97
N GLY A 122 23.99 -1.24 10.77
CA GLY A 122 25.01 -1.69 9.82
C GLY A 122 24.71 -3.05 9.17
N LYS A 123 23.50 -3.60 9.39
CA LYS A 123 23.01 -4.85 8.85
C LYS A 123 21.90 -4.58 7.84
N ASN A 124 21.70 -5.48 6.89
CA ASN A 124 20.54 -5.43 6.02
C ASN A 124 19.26 -5.55 6.87
N TYR A 125 18.56 -4.44 7.03
CA TYR A 125 17.34 -4.31 7.82
C TYR A 125 16.24 -5.28 7.40
N MET A 126 16.14 -5.58 6.12
CA MET A 126 15.11 -6.46 5.56
C MET A 126 15.15 -7.89 6.13
N PHE A 127 16.30 -8.37 6.64
CA PHE A 127 16.35 -9.69 7.28
C PHE A 127 15.47 -9.79 8.54
N ARG A 128 15.24 -8.69 9.24
CA ARG A 128 14.32 -8.64 10.38
C ARG A 128 12.90 -9.03 9.97
N TYR A 129 12.51 -8.69 8.75
CA TYR A 129 11.17 -8.87 8.22
C TYR A 129 11.11 -9.92 7.10
N ALA A 130 12.07 -10.84 7.06
CA ALA A 130 12.18 -11.85 6.00
C ALA A 130 10.89 -12.69 5.85
N GLU A 131 10.16 -12.94 6.93
CA GLU A 131 8.87 -13.63 6.88
C GLU A 131 7.82 -12.81 6.12
N ALA A 132 7.68 -11.53 6.44
CA ALA A 132 6.75 -10.64 5.75
C ALA A 132 7.07 -10.54 4.26
N LEU A 133 8.35 -10.40 3.91
CA LEU A 133 8.79 -10.31 2.52
C LEU A 133 8.50 -11.59 1.73
N ARG A 134 8.71 -12.78 2.34
CA ARG A 134 8.36 -14.06 1.69
C ARG A 134 6.84 -14.17 1.51
N ARG A 135 6.05 -13.79 2.50
CA ARG A 135 4.59 -13.81 2.42
C ARG A 135 4.08 -12.86 1.34
N MET A 136 4.64 -11.66 1.19
CA MET A 136 4.26 -10.76 0.11
C MET A 136 4.35 -11.45 -1.25
N VAL A 137 5.45 -12.16 -1.51
CA VAL A 137 5.64 -12.89 -2.77
C VAL A 137 4.71 -14.10 -2.86
N ASP A 138 4.68 -14.95 -1.83
CA ASP A 138 3.96 -16.23 -1.84
C ASP A 138 2.43 -16.02 -1.84
N GLU A 139 1.92 -14.89 -1.33
CA GLU A 139 0.50 -14.51 -1.31
C GLU A 139 0.11 -13.63 -2.52
N GLY A 140 1.05 -13.36 -3.44
CA GLY A 140 0.79 -12.70 -4.73
C GLY A 140 0.60 -11.19 -4.63
N HIS A 141 1.15 -10.55 -3.61
CA HIS A 141 1.26 -9.09 -3.55
C HIS A 141 2.36 -8.61 -4.49
N ALA A 142 2.18 -7.40 -5.05
CA ALA A 142 3.23 -6.74 -5.81
C ALA A 142 4.21 -6.02 -4.88
N ILE A 143 5.48 -5.98 -5.26
CA ILE A 143 6.53 -5.27 -4.54
C ILE A 143 7.12 -4.20 -5.45
N GLY A 144 7.23 -2.98 -4.94
CA GLY A 144 7.82 -1.84 -5.61
C GLY A 144 9.00 -1.25 -4.83
N ASN A 145 9.74 -0.38 -5.51
CA ASN A 145 10.91 0.32 -5.00
C ASN A 145 10.53 1.69 -4.46
N HIS A 146 10.69 1.89 -3.14
CA HIS A 146 10.53 3.19 -2.47
C HIS A 146 11.88 3.81 -2.09
N THR A 147 12.94 3.42 -2.78
CA THR A 147 14.34 3.77 -2.51
C THR A 147 14.95 3.08 -1.27
N TYR A 148 16.27 3.09 -1.20
CA TYR A 148 16.99 2.48 -0.08
C TYR A 148 16.73 3.21 1.24
N SER A 149 16.82 4.55 1.26
CA SER A 149 16.83 5.34 2.50
C SER A 149 15.88 6.54 2.49
N HIS A 150 14.79 6.44 1.73
CA HIS A 150 13.70 7.41 1.71
C HIS A 150 14.15 8.87 1.49
N GLN A 151 15.16 9.09 0.63
CA GLN A 151 15.63 10.44 0.33
C GLN A 151 14.89 11.06 -0.85
N ASP A 152 14.69 12.39 -0.81
CA ASP A 152 14.16 13.13 -1.95
C ASP A 152 15.10 13.02 -3.15
N LEU A 153 14.69 12.26 -4.18
CA LEU A 153 15.51 12.00 -5.36
C LEU A 153 15.91 13.28 -6.11
N ALA A 154 15.09 14.33 -6.03
CA ALA A 154 15.41 15.61 -6.66
C ALA A 154 16.67 16.26 -6.08
N ARG A 155 17.01 15.96 -4.83
CA ARG A 155 18.17 16.51 -4.13
C ARG A 155 19.45 15.70 -4.32
N LEU A 156 19.35 14.54 -4.93
CA LEU A 156 20.47 13.62 -5.14
C LEU A 156 21.13 13.83 -6.52
N SER A 157 22.42 13.48 -6.63
CA SER A 157 23.05 13.30 -7.93
C SER A 157 22.54 12.05 -8.64
N THR A 158 22.70 11.93 -9.96
CA THR A 158 22.32 10.75 -10.73
C THR A 158 22.90 9.46 -10.12
N ARG A 159 24.19 9.46 -9.79
CA ARG A 159 24.85 8.32 -9.14
C ARG A 159 24.19 7.94 -7.80
N GLN A 160 23.75 8.92 -7.02
CA GLN A 160 23.05 8.64 -5.76
C GLN A 160 21.64 8.12 -6.00
N VAL A 161 20.92 8.62 -7.02
CA VAL A 161 19.63 8.06 -7.42
C VAL A 161 19.78 6.59 -7.79
N SER A 162 20.74 6.25 -8.66
CA SER A 162 21.02 4.85 -9.01
C SER A 162 21.34 4.02 -7.77
N PHE A 163 22.21 4.52 -6.89
CA PHE A 163 22.54 3.83 -5.63
C PHE A 163 21.32 3.52 -4.77
N GLN A 164 20.37 4.47 -4.65
CA GLN A 164 19.13 4.29 -3.88
C GLN A 164 18.29 3.13 -4.41
N LEU A 165 18.14 3.03 -5.73
CA LEU A 165 17.31 2.02 -6.36
C LEU A 165 17.99 0.65 -6.37
N ASP A 166 19.27 0.59 -6.75
CA ASP A 166 20.01 -0.65 -6.90
C ASP A 166 20.32 -1.31 -5.55
N THR A 167 20.54 -0.49 -4.51
CA THR A 167 20.80 -1.02 -3.15
C THR A 167 19.58 -1.73 -2.59
N LEU A 168 18.38 -1.17 -2.76
CA LEU A 168 17.15 -1.83 -2.32
C LEU A 168 16.95 -3.17 -3.03
N GLN A 169 17.07 -3.21 -4.37
CA GLN A 169 16.95 -4.44 -5.14
C GLN A 169 17.94 -5.51 -4.66
N ARG A 170 19.20 -5.13 -4.47
CA ARG A 170 20.25 -6.03 -3.98
C ARG A 170 19.93 -6.57 -2.58
N GLN A 171 19.52 -5.71 -1.65
CA GLN A 171 19.19 -6.12 -0.29
C GLN A 171 17.97 -7.03 -0.22
N LEU A 172 16.96 -6.79 -1.06
CA LEU A 172 15.82 -7.68 -1.18
C LEU A 172 16.25 -9.06 -1.71
N THR A 173 17.17 -9.06 -2.70
CA THR A 173 17.72 -10.31 -3.26
C THR A 173 18.51 -11.11 -2.22
N GLU A 174 19.22 -10.46 -1.32
CA GLU A 174 19.91 -11.15 -0.22
C GLU A 174 18.94 -11.90 0.71
N VAL A 175 17.70 -11.42 0.85
CA VAL A 175 16.67 -12.02 1.72
C VAL A 175 15.86 -13.10 1.00
N LEU A 176 15.46 -12.86 -0.24
CA LEU A 176 14.50 -13.69 -0.97
C LEU A 176 15.18 -14.67 -1.95
N GLY A 177 16.46 -14.45 -2.30
CA GLY A 177 17.18 -15.27 -3.27
C GLY A 177 16.49 -15.26 -4.63
N ASP A 178 16.33 -16.44 -5.22
CA ASP A 178 15.72 -16.63 -6.55
C ASP A 178 14.23 -16.25 -6.64
N LYS A 179 13.58 -16.07 -5.50
CA LYS A 179 12.18 -15.58 -5.44
C LYS A 179 12.06 -14.07 -5.53
N THR A 180 13.15 -13.33 -5.62
CA THR A 180 13.14 -11.88 -5.63
C THR A 180 12.51 -11.35 -6.91
N PRO A 181 11.38 -10.60 -6.84
CA PRO A 181 10.84 -9.95 -8.01
C PRO A 181 11.74 -8.77 -8.42
N PRO A 182 11.82 -8.46 -9.72
CA PRO A 182 12.44 -7.22 -10.17
C PRO A 182 11.58 -6.04 -9.70
N LEU A 183 12.21 -5.04 -9.06
CA LEU A 183 11.53 -3.87 -8.53
C LEU A 183 11.34 -2.78 -9.60
N TYR A 184 10.55 -3.08 -10.63
CA TYR A 184 10.28 -2.16 -11.73
C TYR A 184 9.19 -1.12 -11.42
N LEU A 185 8.32 -1.39 -10.43
CA LEU A 185 7.41 -0.39 -9.90
C LEU A 185 8.19 0.53 -8.97
N ILE A 186 8.24 1.82 -9.27
CA ILE A 186 9.02 2.80 -8.51
C ILE A 186 8.08 3.88 -7.98
N ARG A 187 8.08 4.10 -6.69
CA ARG A 187 7.44 5.25 -6.07
C ARG A 187 8.50 6.10 -5.40
N PRO A 188 8.82 7.29 -5.96
CA PRO A 188 9.77 8.17 -5.31
C PRO A 188 9.23 8.70 -3.98
N PRO A 189 10.05 8.81 -2.94
CA PRO A 189 9.67 9.47 -1.70
C PRO A 189 9.04 10.84 -1.94
N PHE A 190 7.99 11.18 -1.20
CA PHE A 190 7.24 12.44 -1.32
C PHE A 190 6.58 12.66 -2.69
N GLY A 191 6.58 11.67 -3.59
CA GLY A 191 6.19 11.84 -5.00
C GLY A 191 7.11 12.78 -5.78
N SER A 192 8.29 13.10 -5.24
CA SER A 192 9.27 14.02 -5.83
C SER A 192 10.00 13.36 -7.02
N PRO A 193 10.27 14.12 -8.09
CA PRO A 193 10.05 15.56 -8.28
C PRO A 193 8.73 15.94 -8.93
N TRP A 194 7.75 15.05 -9.07
CA TRP A 194 6.54 15.28 -9.86
C TRP A 194 5.36 15.85 -9.07
N LEU A 195 5.25 15.53 -7.78
CA LEU A 195 4.28 16.18 -6.91
C LEU A 195 4.85 17.45 -6.29
N GLY A 196 3.99 18.47 -6.19
CA GLY A 196 4.40 19.81 -5.73
C GLY A 196 5.04 20.67 -6.84
N ASN A 197 5.14 21.98 -6.58
CA ASN A 197 5.63 22.96 -7.55
C ASN A 197 7.04 23.49 -7.27
N TRP A 198 7.74 22.85 -6.31
CA TRP A 198 9.04 23.34 -5.84
C TRP A 198 10.25 22.76 -6.59
N ASN A 199 10.03 21.78 -7.46
CA ASN A 199 11.11 21.17 -8.22
C ASN A 199 11.29 21.80 -9.59
N THR A 200 12.54 22.02 -10.00
CA THR A 200 12.90 22.59 -11.29
C THR A 200 12.75 21.58 -12.44
N LYS A 201 12.80 22.07 -13.67
CA LYS A 201 12.83 21.20 -14.86
C LYS A 201 14.09 20.36 -14.91
N GLU A 202 15.22 20.90 -14.50
CA GLU A 202 16.52 20.25 -14.46
C GLU A 202 16.54 19.09 -13.46
N GLU A 203 15.97 19.28 -12.27
CA GLU A 203 15.78 18.23 -11.26
C GLU A 203 14.89 17.11 -11.80
N ARG A 204 13.78 17.43 -12.44
CA ARG A 204 12.89 16.44 -13.07
C ARG A 204 13.61 15.67 -14.17
N GLN A 205 14.32 16.35 -15.05
CA GLN A 205 15.07 15.71 -16.13
C GLN A 205 16.14 14.76 -15.60
N LYS A 206 16.87 15.19 -14.58
CA LYS A 206 17.91 14.39 -13.91
C LYS A 206 17.34 13.09 -13.34
N VAL A 207 16.26 13.18 -12.56
CA VAL A 207 15.64 11.99 -11.98
C VAL A 207 15.01 11.11 -13.07
N CYS A 208 14.36 11.73 -14.06
CA CYS A 208 13.75 11.03 -15.18
C CYS A 208 14.76 10.20 -15.97
N SER A 209 15.96 10.73 -16.24
CA SER A 209 17.01 10.00 -16.96
C SER A 209 17.45 8.72 -16.24
N GLU A 210 17.40 8.71 -14.90
CA GLU A 210 17.76 7.53 -14.11
C GLU A 210 16.61 6.51 -14.01
N LEU A 211 15.36 6.96 -14.09
CA LEU A 211 14.19 6.08 -13.92
C LEU A 211 13.70 5.45 -15.23
N ASN A 212 13.93 6.11 -16.37
CA ASN A 212 13.39 5.66 -17.68
C ASN A 212 13.81 4.22 -18.06
N ASP A 213 15.03 3.83 -17.71
CA ASP A 213 15.57 2.50 -18.03
C ASP A 213 15.43 1.50 -16.87
N ARG A 214 14.81 1.91 -15.75
CA ARG A 214 14.74 1.12 -14.53
C ARG A 214 13.34 0.68 -14.16
N GLY A 215 12.31 1.43 -14.57
CA GLY A 215 10.98 1.06 -14.18
C GLY A 215 9.89 2.07 -14.49
N ILE A 216 8.75 1.84 -13.88
CA ILE A 216 7.52 2.59 -14.04
C ILE A 216 7.25 3.36 -12.76
N VAL A 217 7.10 4.69 -12.88
CA VAL A 217 6.76 5.54 -11.73
C VAL A 217 5.28 5.39 -11.41
N MET A 218 4.97 5.03 -10.16
CA MET A 218 3.61 4.79 -9.69
C MET A 218 3.29 5.66 -8.48
N LEU A 219 2.67 6.82 -8.73
CA LEU A 219 2.14 7.68 -7.68
C LEU A 219 0.75 7.18 -7.22
N TRP A 220 -0.02 8.02 -6.54
CA TRP A 220 -1.37 7.71 -6.07
C TRP A 220 -2.40 8.68 -6.66
N THR A 221 -3.65 8.28 -6.68
CA THR A 221 -4.72 9.08 -7.25
C THR A 221 -5.04 10.26 -6.32
N THR A 222 -5.24 11.44 -6.91
CA THR A 222 -5.57 12.64 -6.14
C THR A 222 -6.78 12.40 -5.23
N GLY A 223 -6.56 12.60 -3.93
CA GLY A 223 -7.57 12.45 -2.89
C GLY A 223 -7.81 11.03 -2.38
N TRP A 224 -7.04 10.04 -2.88
CA TRP A 224 -7.01 8.67 -2.37
C TRP A 224 -5.82 8.44 -1.41
N ASP A 225 -5.41 9.46 -0.72
CA ASP A 225 -4.41 9.45 0.34
C ASP A 225 -5.12 9.39 1.69
N SER A 226 -4.83 8.37 2.49
CA SER A 226 -5.40 8.19 3.84
C SER A 226 -4.95 9.31 4.78
N SER A 227 -3.77 9.88 4.52
CA SER A 227 -3.07 10.82 5.41
C SER A 227 -2.75 10.23 6.80
N ASP A 228 -2.49 8.93 6.82
CA ASP A 228 -2.02 8.23 8.02
C ASP A 228 -0.68 8.77 8.52
N SER A 229 0.17 9.25 7.59
CA SER A 229 1.46 9.90 7.85
C SER A 229 1.37 11.41 8.10
N ALA A 230 0.17 12.01 8.18
CA ALA A 230 0.02 13.48 8.28
C ALA A 230 0.72 14.10 9.49
N ASP A 231 0.77 13.38 10.61
CA ASP A 231 1.42 13.87 11.83
C ASP A 231 2.95 13.69 11.80
N TRP A 232 3.45 12.93 10.83
CA TRP A 232 4.88 12.71 10.61
C TRP A 232 5.61 13.99 10.17
N ALA A 233 4.99 14.78 9.29
CA ALA A 233 5.58 15.99 8.73
C ALA A 233 5.82 17.11 9.77
N THR A 234 5.24 17.02 10.96
CA THR A 234 5.35 18.02 12.01
C THR A 234 6.51 17.76 12.98
N GLY A 235 7.25 16.65 12.84
CA GLY A 235 8.33 16.27 13.76
C GLY A 235 7.85 15.87 15.16
N GLU A 236 6.56 15.93 15.44
CA GLU A 236 5.96 15.59 16.75
C GLU A 236 5.71 14.08 16.90
N TRP A 237 6.11 13.29 15.90
CA TRP A 237 5.61 11.94 15.74
C TRP A 237 6.08 10.94 16.80
N PHE A 238 7.31 11.05 17.27
CA PHE A 238 7.90 9.92 18.02
C PHE A 238 7.56 9.84 19.49
N GLU A 239 7.61 10.90 20.25
CA GLU A 239 7.29 10.83 21.67
C GLU A 239 5.90 11.42 22.01
N ALA A 240 5.54 12.52 21.40
CA ALA A 240 4.26 13.17 21.64
C ALA A 240 3.11 12.41 20.97
N SER A 241 3.33 11.85 19.77
CA SER A 241 2.28 11.08 19.05
C SER A 241 2.06 9.72 19.65
N ALA A 242 3.09 9.01 20.09
CA ALA A 242 2.92 7.74 20.79
C ALA A 242 2.09 7.91 22.08
N LYS A 243 2.26 9.04 22.78
CA LYS A 243 1.42 9.38 23.94
C LYS A 243 0.02 9.84 23.58
N ARG A 244 -0.14 10.53 22.44
CA ARG A 244 -1.42 11.11 22.01
C ARG A 244 -2.29 10.12 21.26
N TYR A 245 -1.70 9.26 20.44
CA TYR A 245 -2.38 8.34 19.53
C TYR A 245 -2.14 6.88 19.90
N HIS A 246 -2.17 6.53 21.17
CA HIS A 246 -2.11 5.12 21.55
C HIS A 246 -3.48 4.44 21.31
N PRO A 247 -3.50 3.17 20.89
CA PRO A 247 -4.72 2.42 20.66
C PRO A 247 -5.70 2.50 21.84
N GLY A 248 -6.99 2.73 21.53
CA GLY A 248 -8.05 2.92 22.52
C GLY A 248 -8.18 4.32 23.10
N SER A 249 -7.30 5.26 22.70
CA SER A 249 -7.47 6.66 23.07
C SER A 249 -8.41 7.39 22.12
N ALA A 250 -9.19 8.36 22.63
CA ALA A 250 -10.09 9.15 21.80
C ALA A 250 -9.39 9.90 20.65
N PRO A 251 -8.16 10.41 20.78
CA PRO A 251 -7.41 10.93 19.63
C PRO A 251 -7.08 9.88 18.59
N TYR A 252 -6.74 8.65 18.99
CA TYR A 252 -6.46 7.53 18.10
C TYR A 252 -7.70 7.13 17.29
N GLU A 253 -8.84 6.95 17.95
CA GLU A 253 -10.10 6.63 17.30
C GLU A 253 -10.51 7.69 16.28
N ARG A 254 -10.40 8.97 16.64
CA ARG A 254 -10.66 10.07 15.69
C ARG A 254 -9.69 10.12 14.52
N LYS A 255 -8.44 9.69 14.71
CA LYS A 255 -7.46 9.60 13.62
C LYS A 255 -7.87 8.50 12.65
N MET A 256 -8.16 7.30 13.15
CA MET A 256 -8.65 6.18 12.33
C MET A 256 -9.91 6.56 11.53
N GLU A 257 -10.89 7.17 12.18
CA GLU A 257 -12.11 7.63 11.52
C GLU A 257 -11.82 8.64 10.38
N ARG A 258 -10.93 9.60 10.61
CA ARG A 258 -10.53 10.56 9.56
C ARG A 258 -9.84 9.89 8.38
N GLU A 259 -8.94 8.95 8.64
CA GLU A 259 -8.20 8.22 7.61
C GLU A 259 -9.16 7.38 6.74
N ALA A 260 -10.01 6.58 7.36
CA ALA A 260 -11.03 5.81 6.65
C ALA A 260 -11.97 6.71 5.84
N ASN A 261 -12.49 7.78 6.44
CA ASN A 261 -13.43 8.69 5.79
C ASN A 261 -12.82 9.45 4.60
N ARG A 262 -11.51 9.70 4.59
CA ARG A 262 -10.84 10.30 3.42
C ARG A 262 -10.96 9.41 2.19
N ILE A 263 -10.72 8.11 2.35
CA ILE A 263 -10.85 7.13 1.27
C ILE A 263 -12.32 6.89 0.92
N LEU A 264 -13.17 6.64 1.91
CA LEU A 264 -14.59 6.32 1.70
C LEU A 264 -15.36 7.46 1.04
N LYS A 265 -14.99 8.71 1.29
CA LYS A 265 -15.58 9.87 0.63
C LYS A 265 -15.31 9.91 -0.87
N ARG A 266 -14.16 9.37 -1.31
CA ARG A 266 -13.85 9.21 -2.73
C ARG A 266 -14.65 8.07 -3.34
N ALA A 267 -14.85 7.01 -2.59
CA ALA A 267 -15.62 5.84 -3.00
C ALA A 267 -17.16 6.07 -3.02
N ASP A 268 -17.66 7.30 -2.86
CA ASP A 268 -19.06 7.65 -3.10
C ASP A 268 -19.40 7.75 -4.60
N GLY A 269 -18.39 7.78 -5.47
CA GLY A 269 -18.51 7.73 -6.93
C GLY A 269 -18.32 6.33 -7.49
N VAL A 270 -18.05 6.26 -8.80
CA VAL A 270 -17.74 5.02 -9.52
C VAL A 270 -16.26 4.90 -9.91
N GLU A 271 -15.49 5.94 -9.65
CA GLU A 271 -14.09 6.01 -10.01
C GLU A 271 -13.29 5.02 -9.16
N GLY A 272 -12.35 4.32 -9.80
CA GLY A 272 -11.33 3.56 -9.09
C GLY A 272 -10.23 4.48 -8.54
N GLY A 273 -9.28 3.91 -7.81
CA GLY A 273 -8.18 4.68 -7.26
C GLY A 273 -6.98 3.86 -6.80
N ILE A 274 -5.82 4.49 -6.89
CA ILE A 274 -4.59 4.01 -6.24
C ILE A 274 -4.54 4.69 -4.87
N VAL A 275 -4.69 3.90 -3.82
CA VAL A 275 -4.78 4.37 -2.43
C VAL A 275 -3.38 4.40 -1.83
N LEU A 276 -2.98 5.54 -1.27
CA LEU A 276 -1.77 5.67 -0.48
C LEU A 276 -2.07 5.44 1.00
N MET A 277 -1.40 4.44 1.56
CA MET A 277 -1.29 4.15 2.98
C MET A 277 0.17 3.81 3.30
N HIS A 278 0.50 3.63 4.57
CA HIS A 278 1.82 3.22 5.02
C HIS A 278 1.68 2.04 5.99
N ASP A 279 2.44 0.97 5.78
CA ASP A 279 2.43 -0.19 6.68
C ASP A 279 3.29 0.00 7.94
N THR A 280 3.83 1.21 8.11
CA THR A 280 4.54 1.66 9.31
C THR A 280 3.63 2.28 10.38
N HIS A 281 2.34 2.47 10.09
CA HIS A 281 1.40 3.12 11.00
C HIS A 281 0.36 2.14 11.57
N PRO A 282 0.17 2.11 12.91
CA PRO A 282 -0.81 1.23 13.53
C PRO A 282 -2.26 1.56 13.12
N THR A 283 -2.56 2.84 12.84
CA THR A 283 -3.90 3.25 12.38
C THR A 283 -4.24 2.64 11.03
N SER A 284 -3.28 2.56 10.10
CA SER A 284 -3.47 1.93 8.79
C SER A 284 -3.83 0.44 8.93
N ARG A 285 -3.15 -0.29 9.82
CA ARG A 285 -3.51 -1.67 10.15
C ARG A 285 -4.92 -1.77 10.73
N ASP A 286 -5.26 -0.90 11.69
CA ASP A 286 -6.49 -1.04 12.46
C ASP A 286 -7.74 -0.67 11.68
N ILE A 287 -7.64 0.24 10.68
CA ILE A 287 -8.78 0.57 9.81
C ILE A 287 -8.92 -0.40 8.63
N LEU A 288 -7.88 -1.17 8.28
CA LEU A 288 -7.78 -1.86 6.99
C LEU A 288 -8.94 -2.81 6.74
N LYS A 289 -9.28 -3.67 7.72
CA LYS A 289 -10.35 -4.65 7.56
C LYS A 289 -11.70 -3.98 7.29
N SER A 290 -12.11 -3.05 8.14
CA SER A 290 -13.39 -2.34 7.99
C SER A 290 -13.43 -1.48 6.72
N LEU A 291 -12.30 -0.92 6.30
CA LEU A 291 -12.19 -0.18 5.05
C LEU A 291 -12.40 -1.10 3.84
N ILE A 292 -11.77 -2.28 3.81
CA ILE A 292 -11.93 -3.26 2.74
C ILE A 292 -13.39 -3.75 2.67
N GLU A 293 -13.97 -4.14 3.80
CA GLU A 293 -15.37 -4.61 3.88
C GLU A 293 -16.33 -3.55 3.34
N GLU A 294 -16.17 -2.29 3.74
CA GLU A 294 -17.04 -1.20 3.30
C GLU A 294 -16.85 -0.88 1.80
N LEU A 295 -15.62 -0.91 1.28
CA LEU A 295 -15.37 -0.72 -0.15
C LEU A 295 -15.97 -1.87 -0.99
N LYS A 296 -15.84 -3.13 -0.54
CA LYS A 296 -16.52 -4.28 -1.16
C LYS A 296 -18.04 -4.11 -1.16
N ARG A 297 -18.63 -3.65 -0.05
CA ARG A 297 -20.07 -3.37 0.06
C ARG A 297 -20.53 -2.30 -0.94
N ARG A 298 -19.65 -1.35 -1.28
CA ARG A 298 -19.91 -0.33 -2.33
C ARG A 298 -19.64 -0.83 -3.75
N GLY A 299 -19.30 -2.11 -3.93
CA GLY A 299 -19.09 -2.72 -5.24
C GLY A 299 -17.68 -2.55 -5.81
N TYR A 300 -16.69 -2.21 -4.99
CA TYR A 300 -15.30 -2.13 -5.43
C TYR A 300 -14.63 -3.50 -5.41
N SER A 301 -13.81 -3.74 -6.42
CA SER A 301 -12.84 -4.83 -6.49
C SER A 301 -11.44 -4.32 -6.16
N PHE A 302 -10.52 -5.24 -5.83
CA PHE A 302 -9.15 -4.92 -5.48
C PHE A 302 -8.16 -5.61 -6.40
N SER A 303 -7.05 -4.94 -6.72
CA SER A 303 -6.01 -5.50 -7.57
C SER A 303 -4.63 -4.90 -7.23
N THR A 304 -3.57 -5.42 -7.85
CA THR A 304 -2.20 -4.92 -7.70
C THR A 304 -1.84 -3.91 -8.78
N LEU A 305 -0.80 -3.12 -8.54
CA LEU A 305 -0.30 -2.19 -9.56
C LEU A 305 0.34 -2.91 -10.76
N GLU A 306 0.73 -4.17 -10.62
CA GLU A 306 1.12 -5.00 -11.77
C GLU A 306 -0.06 -5.24 -12.71
N ASP A 307 -1.23 -5.55 -12.16
CA ASP A 307 -2.46 -5.69 -12.95
C ASP A 307 -2.89 -4.36 -13.58
N TYR A 308 -2.69 -3.23 -12.86
CA TYR A 308 -2.88 -1.90 -13.44
C TYR A 308 -1.97 -1.68 -14.65
N CYS A 309 -0.67 -2.03 -14.56
CA CYS A 309 0.26 -1.91 -15.67
C CYS A 309 -0.17 -2.73 -16.89
N ARG A 310 -0.66 -3.95 -16.68
CA ARG A 310 -1.22 -4.77 -17.77
C ARG A 310 -2.43 -4.12 -18.42
N TRP A 311 -3.34 -3.62 -17.62
CA TRP A 311 -4.52 -2.93 -18.12
C TRP A 311 -4.13 -1.65 -18.89
N ARG A 312 -3.20 -0.87 -18.33
CA ARG A 312 -2.84 0.45 -18.86
C ARG A 312 -2.05 0.38 -20.16
N TRP A 313 -1.09 -0.51 -20.24
CA TRP A 313 -0.12 -0.56 -21.35
C TRP A 313 -0.12 -1.86 -22.13
N GLY A 314 -0.84 -2.87 -21.67
CA GLY A 314 -0.84 -4.21 -22.23
C GLY A 314 0.48 -4.97 -21.99
N PRO A 315 0.46 -6.30 -22.15
CA PRO A 315 1.62 -7.14 -21.84
C PRO A 315 2.83 -6.87 -22.75
N GLU A 316 2.60 -6.53 -24.03
CA GLU A 316 3.70 -6.28 -24.98
C GLU A 316 4.48 -5.00 -24.68
N VAL A 317 3.77 -3.92 -24.28
CA VAL A 317 4.42 -2.66 -23.92
C VAL A 317 5.19 -2.83 -22.63
N PHE A 318 4.61 -3.55 -21.70
CA PHE A 318 5.25 -3.86 -20.42
C PHE A 318 6.54 -4.68 -20.62
N ALA A 319 6.50 -5.73 -21.43
CA ALA A 319 7.68 -6.55 -21.73
C ALA A 319 8.80 -5.76 -22.42
N ARG A 320 8.47 -4.75 -23.24
CA ARG A 320 9.46 -3.85 -23.86
C ARG A 320 10.12 -2.91 -22.87
N LEU A 321 9.38 -2.47 -21.86
CA LEU A 321 9.92 -1.61 -20.80
C LEU A 321 10.85 -2.38 -19.87
N HIS A 322 10.67 -3.69 -19.79
CA HIS A 322 11.41 -4.59 -18.88
C HIS A 322 11.88 -5.85 -19.61
N PRO A 323 12.89 -5.75 -20.47
CA PRO A 323 13.45 -6.93 -21.14
C PRO A 323 13.89 -7.99 -20.11
N GLY A 324 13.32 -9.19 -20.21
CA GLY A 324 13.59 -10.28 -19.27
C GLY A 324 12.66 -10.37 -18.05
N PHE A 325 11.68 -9.48 -17.94
CA PHE A 325 10.62 -9.60 -16.95
C PHE A 325 9.40 -10.32 -17.55
N GLU A 326 9.02 -11.45 -17.00
CA GLU A 326 7.75 -12.11 -17.27
C GLU A 326 6.72 -11.61 -16.25
N LEU A 327 5.66 -10.95 -16.74
CA LEU A 327 4.53 -10.62 -15.86
C LEU A 327 3.99 -11.91 -15.24
N PRO A 328 3.80 -11.98 -13.91
CA PRO A 328 3.08 -13.07 -13.28
C PRO A 328 1.74 -13.26 -14.03
N GLN A 329 1.42 -14.51 -14.40
CA GLN A 329 0.15 -14.76 -15.08
C GLN A 329 -0.98 -14.25 -14.20
N ALA A 330 -1.90 -13.47 -14.78
CA ALA A 330 -3.08 -13.01 -14.07
C ALA A 330 -3.79 -14.25 -13.50
N THR A 331 -3.71 -14.44 -12.19
CA THR A 331 -4.57 -15.41 -11.53
C THR A 331 -5.98 -14.93 -11.81
N ALA A 332 -6.74 -15.70 -12.59
CA ALA A 332 -8.12 -15.38 -12.93
C ALA A 332 -8.85 -15.07 -11.63
N ASN A 333 -9.21 -13.82 -11.41
CA ASN A 333 -10.17 -13.47 -10.40
C ASN A 333 -11.45 -14.22 -10.79
N PRO A 334 -12.03 -15.08 -9.94
CA PRO A 334 -13.28 -15.69 -10.27
C PRO A 334 -14.27 -14.55 -10.56
N GLN A 335 -14.73 -14.49 -11.80
CA GLN A 335 -15.81 -13.57 -12.17
C GLN A 335 -16.94 -13.82 -11.17
N PRO A 336 -17.57 -12.79 -10.60
CA PRO A 336 -18.74 -12.99 -9.78
C PRO A 336 -19.74 -13.77 -10.64
N GLU A 337 -20.13 -14.96 -10.18
CA GLU A 337 -21.17 -15.75 -10.83
C GLU A 337 -22.41 -14.87 -10.96
N SER A 338 -22.87 -14.72 -12.17
CA SER A 338 -24.13 -14.02 -12.44
C SER A 338 -25.23 -14.67 -11.61
N PRO A 339 -26.04 -13.91 -10.88
CA PRO A 339 -27.10 -14.48 -10.07
C PRO A 339 -28.02 -15.31 -10.98
N PRO A 340 -28.49 -16.48 -10.53
CA PRO A 340 -29.36 -17.35 -11.35
C PRO A 340 -30.58 -16.57 -11.77
N ILE A 341 -30.84 -16.58 -13.07
CA ILE A 341 -32.05 -16.00 -13.65
C ILE A 341 -33.26 -16.78 -13.07
N SER A 342 -34.01 -16.09 -12.21
CA SER A 342 -35.28 -16.64 -11.70
C SER A 342 -36.26 -16.75 -12.84
N THR A 343 -36.44 -17.97 -13.36
CA THR A 343 -37.53 -18.32 -14.27
C THR A 343 -38.80 -18.55 -13.46
N ASN A 344 -39.45 -17.50 -13.03
CA ASN A 344 -40.88 -17.56 -12.72
C ASN A 344 -41.62 -17.11 -13.97
N GLN A 345 -42.13 -18.05 -14.73
CA GLN A 345 -43.23 -17.83 -15.65
C GLN A 345 -44.53 -18.35 -15.03
N PRO A 346 -45.67 -17.72 -15.40
CA PRO A 346 -46.96 -17.77 -14.71
C PRO A 346 -47.67 -19.11 -14.73
#